data_f40f2cb63b3a8abaa29865f2c9cf269d
#
_entry.id   f40f2cb63b3a8abaa29865f2c9cf269d
#
_cell.length_a   1.000
_cell.length_b   1.000
_cell.length_c   1.000
_cell.angle_alpha   90.00
_cell.angle_beta   90.00
_cell.angle_gamma   90.00
#
_symmetry.space_group_name_H-M   'P 1'
#
loop_
_entity.id
_entity.type
_entity.pdbx_description
1 polymer ?
#
loop_
_entity_poly.entity_id
_entity_poly.type
_entity_poly.pdbx_seq_one_letter_code
_entity_poly.pdbx_strand_id
1 'polypeptide(L)'
;MAGVVTQNVDGLHLKAGTSPERLVEIHGNTREFVCMACGDRGPIDVVVERVRSGEEDPRCLECNGILKSATISFGQNLVPEDIDRAQSAAAVADCFLAIGTSLTVYPVAAMPEIALRAGSNLAIVNAEETPYDAYADAVIRGQIGEVLPAIVALV
;
A
#
# COMPACT_ATOMS: atom_id res chain seq x y z
N MET A 1 17.46 -0.34 -1.98
CA MET A 1 16.11 -0.69 -1.48
C MET A 1 15.40 -1.48 -2.55
N ALA A 2 14.95 -2.69 -2.25
CA ALA A 2 14.30 -3.59 -3.21
C ALA A 2 12.91 -3.05 -3.63
N GLY A 3 12.08 -2.64 -2.67
CA GLY A 3 10.77 -2.07 -2.94
C GLY A 3 10.13 -1.46 -1.70
N VAL A 4 9.01 -0.79 -1.91
CA VAL A 4 8.08 -0.32 -0.89
C VAL A 4 6.70 -0.91 -1.19
N VAL A 5 6.12 -1.61 -0.25
CA VAL A 5 4.74 -2.09 -0.32
C VAL A 5 3.92 -1.28 0.68
N THR A 6 2.92 -0.55 0.21
CA THR A 6 2.07 0.25 1.08
C THR A 6 0.62 -0.20 1.02
N GLN A 7 -0.03 -0.22 2.17
CA GLN A 7 -1.47 -0.42 2.30
C GLN A 7 -2.23 0.91 2.22
N ASN A 8 -1.52 2.04 2.30
CA ASN A 8 -2.10 3.38 2.20
C ASN A 8 -2.49 3.68 0.75
N VAL A 9 -3.57 4.44 0.59
CA VAL A 9 -4.15 4.79 -0.71
C VAL A 9 -3.98 6.28 -1.06
N ASP A 10 -3.26 7.03 -0.22
CA ASP A 10 -3.15 8.50 -0.24
C ASP A 10 -2.14 9.06 -1.26
N GLY A 11 -1.28 8.19 -1.83
CA GLY A 11 -0.25 8.57 -2.79
C GLY A 11 0.94 9.36 -2.22
N LEU A 12 1.11 9.39 -0.90
CA LEU A 12 2.16 10.18 -0.27
C LEU A 12 3.56 9.65 -0.59
N HIS A 13 3.74 8.36 -0.81
CA HIS A 13 5.02 7.78 -1.23
C HIS A 13 5.48 8.34 -2.58
N LEU A 14 4.58 8.47 -3.56
CA LEU A 14 4.89 9.09 -4.85
C LEU A 14 5.23 10.56 -4.70
N LYS A 15 4.48 11.31 -3.88
CA LYS A 15 4.77 12.72 -3.59
C LYS A 15 6.13 12.89 -2.89
N ALA A 16 6.55 11.93 -2.09
CA ALA A 16 7.85 11.92 -1.42
C ALA A 16 9.00 11.50 -2.36
N GLY A 17 8.73 11.18 -3.64
CA GLY A 17 9.75 10.83 -4.62
C GLY A 17 10.08 9.34 -4.69
N THR A 18 9.28 8.46 -4.09
CA THR A 18 9.45 7.01 -4.29
C THR A 18 9.17 6.68 -5.75
N SER A 19 10.12 6.01 -6.41
CA SER A 19 9.99 5.59 -7.81
C SER A 19 8.80 4.62 -7.99
N PRO A 20 7.93 4.84 -9.00
CA PRO A 20 6.77 3.97 -9.25
C PRO A 20 7.15 2.50 -9.47
N GLU A 21 8.32 2.23 -10.08
CA GLU A 21 8.77 0.85 -10.32
C GLU A 21 9.06 0.10 -9.01
N ARG A 22 9.38 0.84 -7.93
CA ARG A 22 9.69 0.29 -6.60
C ARG A 22 8.53 0.38 -5.62
N LEU A 23 7.41 1.00 -6.02
CA LEU A 23 6.23 1.16 -5.19
C LEU A 23 5.14 0.17 -5.60
N VAL A 24 4.56 -0.50 -4.61
CA VAL A 24 3.35 -1.30 -4.76
C VAL A 24 2.29 -0.71 -3.84
N GLU A 25 1.28 -0.05 -4.40
CA GLU A 25 0.09 0.42 -3.67
C GLU A 25 -0.93 -0.73 -3.63
N ILE A 26 -0.71 -1.68 -2.74
CA ILE A 26 -1.38 -3.00 -2.74
C ILE A 26 -2.90 -2.92 -2.57
N HIS A 27 -3.43 -1.83 -2.00
CA HIS A 27 -4.86 -1.56 -1.85
C HIS A 27 -5.38 -0.52 -2.85
N GLY A 28 -4.63 -0.28 -3.94
CA GLY A 28 -4.97 0.72 -4.94
C GLY A 28 -4.70 2.15 -4.47
N ASN A 29 -5.40 3.11 -5.08
CA ASN A 29 -5.17 4.53 -4.78
C ASN A 29 -6.45 5.37 -4.95
N THR A 30 -6.43 6.58 -4.35
CA THR A 30 -7.51 7.57 -4.44
C THR A 30 -7.31 8.60 -5.55
N ARG A 31 -6.20 8.54 -6.29
CA ARG A 31 -5.88 9.49 -7.39
C ARG A 31 -6.59 9.15 -8.69
N GLU A 32 -7.06 7.92 -8.81
CA GLU A 32 -7.75 7.42 -9.98
C GLU A 32 -9.19 7.00 -9.63
N PHE A 33 -10.05 7.06 -10.63
CA PHE A 33 -11.33 6.36 -10.60
C PHE A 33 -11.23 5.01 -11.32
N VAL A 34 -12.16 4.12 -11.02
CA VAL A 34 -12.40 2.89 -11.77
C VAL A 34 -13.90 2.68 -11.95
N CYS A 35 -14.30 2.27 -13.14
CA CYS A 35 -15.67 1.84 -13.42
C CYS A 35 -15.89 0.39 -12.93
N MET A 36 -16.90 0.18 -12.11
CA MET A 36 -17.23 -1.12 -11.54
C MET A 36 -17.76 -2.13 -12.58
N ALA A 37 -18.22 -1.65 -13.75
CA ALA A 37 -18.80 -2.48 -14.80
C ALA A 37 -17.82 -2.84 -15.92
N CYS A 38 -17.11 -1.85 -16.48
CA CYS A 38 -16.22 -2.07 -17.64
C CYS A 38 -14.73 -1.96 -17.31
N GLY A 39 -14.35 -1.55 -16.08
CA GLY A 39 -12.96 -1.40 -15.69
C GLY A 39 -12.27 -0.14 -16.23
N ASP A 40 -13.00 0.75 -16.92
CA ASP A 40 -12.45 2.04 -17.37
C ASP A 40 -11.84 2.81 -16.20
N ARG A 41 -10.66 3.41 -16.43
CA ARG A 41 -9.88 4.10 -15.40
C ARG A 41 -9.37 5.44 -15.91
N GLY A 42 -9.22 6.37 -14.98
CA GLY A 42 -8.63 7.66 -15.27
C GLY A 42 -8.39 8.49 -14.00
N PRO A 43 -7.87 9.72 -14.13
CA PRO A 43 -7.67 10.61 -13.01
C PRO A 43 -8.99 10.91 -12.28
N ILE A 44 -9.00 10.81 -10.96
CA ILE A 44 -10.20 11.08 -10.15
C ILE A 44 -10.68 12.53 -10.30
N ASP A 45 -9.78 13.46 -10.59
CA ASP A 45 -10.09 14.87 -10.75
C ASP A 45 -11.12 15.12 -11.86
N VAL A 46 -11.15 14.30 -12.92
CA VAL A 46 -12.15 14.36 -13.99
C VAL A 46 -13.56 14.13 -13.42
N VAL A 47 -13.71 13.15 -12.54
CA VAL A 47 -15.01 12.84 -11.90
C VAL A 47 -15.37 13.91 -10.88
N VAL A 48 -14.40 14.36 -10.09
CA VAL A 48 -14.59 15.44 -9.10
C VAL A 48 -15.06 16.73 -9.76
N GLU A 49 -14.53 17.09 -10.94
CA GLU A 49 -14.94 18.29 -11.66
C GLU A 49 -16.38 18.17 -12.21
N ARG A 50 -16.78 16.99 -12.65
CA ARG A 50 -18.19 16.73 -13.03
C ARG A 50 -19.15 16.98 -11.85
N VAL A 51 -18.79 16.46 -10.65
CA VAL A 51 -19.57 16.72 -9.41
C VAL A 51 -19.61 18.21 -9.10
N ARG A 52 -18.47 18.91 -9.15
CA ARG A 52 -18.39 20.37 -8.90
C ARG A 52 -19.22 21.17 -9.89
N SER A 53 -19.35 20.67 -11.13
CA SER A 53 -20.18 21.28 -12.18
C SER A 53 -21.67 20.95 -12.05
N GLY A 54 -22.09 20.23 -10.99
CA GLY A 54 -23.49 19.97 -10.68
C GLY A 54 -24.00 18.59 -11.08
N GLU A 55 -23.14 17.69 -11.53
CA GLU A 55 -23.54 16.29 -11.79
C GLU A 55 -23.64 15.52 -10.47
N GLU A 56 -24.84 15.17 -10.03
CA GLU A 56 -25.07 14.56 -8.72
C GLU A 56 -24.55 13.11 -8.62
N ASP A 57 -24.62 12.34 -9.72
CA ASP A 57 -24.21 10.93 -9.77
C ASP A 57 -23.43 10.66 -11.08
N PRO A 58 -22.15 11.06 -11.13
CA PRO A 58 -21.35 10.88 -12.32
C PRO A 58 -21.13 9.40 -12.65
N ARG A 59 -21.62 8.99 -13.80
CA ARG A 59 -21.49 7.64 -14.33
C ARG A 59 -20.34 7.53 -15.31
N CYS A 60 -19.91 6.30 -15.56
CA CYS A 60 -18.91 5.99 -16.57
C CYS A 60 -19.39 6.48 -17.95
N LEU A 61 -18.54 7.20 -18.66
CA LEU A 61 -18.86 7.73 -20.00
C LEU A 61 -18.89 6.63 -21.06
N GLU A 62 -18.18 5.51 -20.82
CA GLU A 62 -18.10 4.39 -21.75
C GLU A 62 -19.31 3.42 -21.65
N CYS A 63 -19.81 3.16 -20.42
CA CYS A 63 -20.81 2.11 -20.22
C CYS A 63 -21.96 2.48 -19.26
N ASN A 64 -21.97 3.72 -18.76
CA ASN A 64 -22.92 4.20 -17.75
C ASN A 64 -22.88 3.44 -16.41
N GLY A 65 -21.78 2.72 -16.14
CA GLY A 65 -21.53 2.00 -14.89
C GLY A 65 -21.18 2.92 -13.73
N ILE A 66 -21.20 2.37 -12.51
CA ILE A 66 -20.84 3.11 -11.28
C ILE A 66 -19.32 3.37 -11.28
N LEU A 67 -18.93 4.61 -10.99
CA LEU A 67 -17.56 4.99 -10.75
C LEU A 67 -17.25 4.98 -9.25
N LYS A 68 -16.04 4.55 -8.90
CA LYS A 68 -15.49 4.68 -7.54
C LYS A 68 -14.02 5.06 -7.61
N SER A 69 -13.42 5.49 -6.49
CA SER A 69 -11.95 5.57 -6.40
C SER A 69 -11.33 4.20 -6.66
N ALA A 70 -10.15 4.17 -7.30
CA ALA A 70 -9.46 2.94 -7.65
C ALA A 70 -8.81 2.25 -6.44
N THR A 71 -9.49 2.27 -5.30
CA THR A 71 -9.11 1.56 -4.07
C THR A 71 -9.72 0.17 -4.06
N ILE A 72 -9.09 -0.77 -3.36
CA ILE A 72 -9.63 -2.12 -3.16
C ILE A 72 -10.40 -2.15 -1.85
N SER A 73 -11.70 -2.44 -1.93
CA SER A 73 -12.58 -2.52 -0.77
C SER A 73 -12.51 -3.91 -0.12
N PHE A 74 -12.88 -4.00 1.17
CA PHE A 74 -12.99 -5.29 1.83
C PHE A 74 -13.89 -6.25 1.05
N GLY A 75 -13.43 -7.48 0.87
CA GLY A 75 -14.11 -8.49 0.05
C GLY A 75 -13.79 -8.44 -1.45
N GLN A 76 -13.04 -7.44 -1.94
CA GLN A 76 -12.48 -7.45 -3.28
C GLN A 76 -11.12 -8.15 -3.30
N ASN A 77 -10.82 -8.84 -4.38
CA ASN A 77 -9.49 -9.42 -4.60
C ASN A 77 -8.47 -8.31 -4.84
N LEU A 78 -7.27 -8.50 -4.29
CA LEU A 78 -6.11 -7.69 -4.66
C LEU A 78 -5.72 -7.98 -6.11
N VAL A 79 -5.02 -7.04 -6.73
CA VAL A 79 -4.48 -7.23 -8.08
C VAL A 79 -3.37 -8.28 -8.03
N PRO A 80 -3.46 -9.40 -8.77
CA PRO A 80 -2.49 -10.50 -8.70
C PRO A 80 -1.06 -10.04 -8.97
N GLU A 81 -0.86 -9.19 -9.96
CA GLU A 81 0.44 -8.63 -10.34
C GLU A 81 1.08 -7.81 -9.20
N ASP A 82 0.28 -7.10 -8.42
CA ASP A 82 0.78 -6.34 -7.27
C ASP A 82 1.15 -7.26 -6.10
N ILE A 83 0.39 -8.35 -5.90
CA ILE A 83 0.75 -9.39 -4.92
C ILE A 83 2.07 -10.04 -5.31
N ASP A 84 2.23 -10.44 -6.57
CA ASP A 84 3.46 -11.08 -7.08
C ASP A 84 4.67 -10.16 -6.95
N ARG A 85 4.51 -8.86 -7.25
CA ARG A 85 5.56 -7.85 -7.05
C ARG A 85 5.94 -7.70 -5.58
N ALA A 86 4.95 -7.63 -4.68
CA ALA A 86 5.17 -7.50 -3.24
C ALA A 86 5.89 -8.74 -2.68
N GLN A 87 5.45 -9.95 -3.05
CA GLN A 87 6.07 -11.21 -2.63
C GLN A 87 7.50 -11.33 -3.16
N SER A 88 7.72 -10.98 -4.43
CA SER A 88 9.04 -11.00 -5.05
C SER A 88 10.00 -10.03 -4.34
N ALA A 89 9.54 -8.82 -4.00
CA ALA A 89 10.36 -7.85 -3.26
C ALA A 89 10.69 -8.35 -1.85
N ALA A 90 9.73 -8.99 -1.16
CA ALA A 90 9.97 -9.58 0.15
C ALA A 90 10.99 -10.75 0.10
N ALA A 91 10.89 -11.60 -0.93
CA ALA A 91 11.74 -12.77 -1.09
C ALA A 91 13.21 -12.47 -1.41
N VAL A 92 13.52 -11.27 -1.94
CA VAL A 92 14.90 -10.87 -2.29
C VAL A 92 15.48 -9.84 -1.33
N ALA A 93 14.75 -9.45 -0.31
CA ALA A 93 15.20 -8.45 0.65
C ALA A 93 16.25 -9.05 1.62
N ASP A 94 17.32 -8.32 1.88
CA ASP A 94 18.27 -8.65 2.95
C ASP A 94 17.72 -8.25 4.33
N CYS A 95 16.86 -7.23 4.35
CA CYS A 95 16.15 -6.73 5.53
C CYS A 95 14.72 -6.33 5.14
N PHE A 96 13.75 -6.86 5.88
CA PHE A 96 12.35 -6.47 5.78
C PHE A 96 12.01 -5.52 6.92
N LEU A 97 11.61 -4.30 6.57
CA LEU A 97 11.21 -3.29 7.55
C LEU A 97 9.69 -3.09 7.52
N ALA A 98 9.00 -3.48 8.58
CA ALA A 98 7.57 -3.26 8.76
C ALA A 98 7.34 -1.97 9.57
N ILE A 99 6.55 -1.04 9.01
CA ILE A 99 6.35 0.29 9.61
C ILE A 99 4.86 0.58 9.71
N GLY A 100 4.36 0.87 10.92
CA GLY A 100 3.00 1.36 11.15
C GLY A 100 1.91 0.44 10.66
N THR A 101 2.10 -0.87 10.84
CA THR A 101 1.15 -1.88 10.42
C THR A 101 0.92 -2.91 11.52
N SER A 102 -0.32 -3.35 11.69
CA SER A 102 -0.67 -4.41 12.63
C SER A 102 -0.19 -5.80 12.18
N LEU A 103 0.16 -5.96 10.90
CA LEU A 103 0.51 -7.24 10.28
C LEU A 103 -0.58 -8.33 10.46
N THR A 104 -1.86 -7.93 10.41
CA THR A 104 -3.03 -8.81 10.57
C THR A 104 -3.93 -8.88 9.35
N VAL A 105 -3.76 -7.98 8.37
CA VAL A 105 -4.60 -7.91 7.16
C VAL A 105 -3.99 -8.76 6.04
N TYR A 106 -4.58 -9.92 5.80
CA TYR A 106 -4.14 -10.85 4.75
C TYR A 106 -4.70 -10.45 3.38
N PRO A 107 -3.94 -10.76 2.28
CA PRO A 107 -2.71 -11.56 2.23
C PRO A 107 -1.42 -10.77 2.53
N VAL A 108 -1.47 -9.46 2.69
CA VAL A 108 -0.27 -8.59 2.87
C VAL A 108 0.48 -8.91 4.17
N ALA A 109 -0.24 -9.31 5.21
CA ALA A 109 0.33 -9.73 6.49
C ALA A 109 1.28 -10.94 6.40
N ALA A 110 1.28 -11.69 5.29
CA ALA A 110 2.20 -12.79 5.06
C ALA A 110 3.58 -12.36 4.52
N MET A 111 3.77 -11.10 4.13
CA MET A 111 5.02 -10.62 3.54
C MET A 111 6.24 -10.78 4.48
N PRO A 112 6.15 -10.49 5.80
CA PRO A 112 7.26 -10.75 6.72
C PRO A 112 7.66 -12.24 6.78
N GLU A 113 6.68 -13.15 6.71
CA GLU A 113 6.96 -14.60 6.71
C GLU A 113 7.75 -15.01 5.46
N ILE A 114 7.39 -14.46 4.30
CA ILE A 114 8.10 -14.72 3.03
C ILE A 114 9.55 -14.25 3.15
N ALA A 115 9.77 -13.04 3.67
CA ALA A 115 11.09 -12.47 3.87
C ALA A 115 11.93 -13.32 4.84
N LEU A 116 11.38 -13.68 6.00
CA LEU A 116 12.04 -14.52 7.00
C LEU A 116 12.43 -15.91 6.43
N ARG A 117 11.55 -16.55 5.67
CA ARG A 117 11.85 -17.83 4.99
C ARG A 117 12.95 -17.70 3.95
N ALA A 118 13.14 -16.54 3.37
CA ALA A 118 14.23 -16.24 2.44
C ALA A 118 15.55 -15.87 3.15
N GLY A 119 15.56 -15.80 4.49
CA GLY A 119 16.75 -15.46 5.28
C GLY A 119 16.94 -13.96 5.53
N SER A 120 15.91 -13.16 5.31
CA SER A 120 15.94 -11.72 5.59
C SER A 120 15.92 -11.46 7.11
N ASN A 121 16.60 -10.40 7.53
CA ASN A 121 16.37 -9.84 8.86
C ASN A 121 15.00 -9.11 8.88
N LEU A 122 14.31 -9.17 10.01
CA LEU A 122 13.04 -8.48 10.22
C LEU A 122 13.19 -7.37 11.25
N ALA A 123 12.86 -6.14 10.88
CA ALA A 123 12.73 -5.02 11.81
C ALA A 123 11.29 -4.47 11.80
N ILE A 124 10.77 -4.15 12.98
CA ILE A 124 9.41 -3.65 13.15
C ILE A 124 9.46 -2.30 13.85
N VAL A 125 8.83 -1.28 13.25
CA VAL A 125 8.58 0.03 13.85
C VAL A 125 7.07 0.21 13.95
N ASN A 126 6.51 -0.05 15.11
CA ASN A 126 5.07 0.04 15.34
C ASN A 126 4.75 0.42 16.78
N ALA A 127 3.69 1.18 17.03
CA ALA A 127 3.29 1.57 18.38
C ALA A 127 2.74 0.38 19.19
N GLU A 128 2.01 -0.50 18.52
CA GLU A 128 1.35 -1.65 19.13
C GLU A 128 2.10 -2.95 18.83
N GLU A 129 1.80 -4.00 19.57
CA GLU A 129 2.31 -5.35 19.33
C GLU A 129 1.82 -5.91 18.00
N THR A 130 2.64 -6.75 17.38
CA THR A 130 2.31 -7.46 16.14
C THR A 130 2.53 -8.97 16.31
N PRO A 131 1.87 -9.81 15.49
CA PRO A 131 2.10 -11.26 15.52
C PRO A 131 3.55 -11.68 15.20
N TYR A 132 4.34 -10.77 14.66
CA TYR A 132 5.72 -11.05 14.23
C TYR A 132 6.80 -10.56 15.19
N ASP A 133 6.43 -9.92 16.31
CA ASP A 133 7.41 -9.37 17.26
C ASP A 133 8.42 -10.41 17.76
N ALA A 134 7.94 -11.62 18.04
CA ALA A 134 8.81 -12.71 18.52
C ALA A 134 9.78 -13.26 17.46
N TYR A 135 9.59 -12.90 16.19
CA TYR A 135 10.43 -13.34 15.07
C TYR A 135 11.33 -12.21 14.54
N ALA A 136 11.15 -10.99 15.06
CA ALA A 136 11.89 -9.83 14.60
C ALA A 136 13.27 -9.72 15.28
N ASP A 137 14.28 -9.35 14.50
CA ASP A 137 15.62 -9.03 15.00
C ASP A 137 15.64 -7.71 15.77
N ALA A 138 14.72 -6.80 15.43
CA ALA A 138 14.53 -5.52 16.12
C ALA A 138 13.07 -5.11 16.15
N VAL A 139 12.60 -4.68 17.32
CA VAL A 139 11.27 -4.08 17.51
C VAL A 139 11.42 -2.73 18.19
N ILE A 140 10.99 -1.67 17.51
CA ILE A 140 11.03 -0.30 18.02
C ILE A 140 9.60 0.18 18.26
N ARG A 141 9.25 0.45 19.51
CA ARG A 141 7.94 0.96 19.91
C ARG A 141 7.95 2.48 19.93
N GLY A 142 6.92 3.08 19.36
CA GLY A 142 6.72 4.53 19.39
C GLY A 142 5.91 5.03 18.20
N GLN A 143 5.66 6.33 18.22
CA GLN A 143 5.00 7.02 17.12
C GLN A 143 5.94 7.11 15.92
N ILE A 144 5.48 6.71 14.74
CA ILE A 144 6.29 6.66 13.51
C ILE A 144 6.90 8.04 13.20
N GLY A 145 6.10 9.12 13.38
CA GLY A 145 6.54 10.49 13.13
C GLY A 145 7.69 10.97 14.03
N GLU A 146 7.96 10.28 15.14
CA GLU A 146 9.08 10.55 16.04
C GLU A 146 10.24 9.58 15.80
N VAL A 147 9.90 8.29 15.68
CA VAL A 147 10.88 7.20 15.58
C VAL A 147 11.64 7.24 14.25
N LEU A 148 10.93 7.37 13.12
CA LEU A 148 11.59 7.31 11.80
C LEU A 148 12.56 8.48 11.57
N PRO A 149 12.22 9.74 11.87
CA PRO A 149 13.18 10.84 11.76
C PRO A 149 14.43 10.63 12.63
N ALA A 150 14.27 10.07 13.85
CA ALA A 150 15.38 9.77 14.74
C ALA A 150 16.31 8.67 14.15
N ILE A 151 15.73 7.62 13.55
CA ILE A 151 16.52 6.57 12.87
C ILE A 151 17.28 7.16 11.68
N VAL A 152 16.60 7.96 10.82
CA VAL A 152 17.21 8.57 9.63
C VAL A 152 18.34 9.52 10.01
N ALA A 153 18.26 10.21 11.15
CA ALA A 153 19.31 11.11 11.62
C ALA A 153 20.60 10.38 12.09
N LEU A 154 20.56 9.06 12.26
CA LEU A 154 21.71 8.23 12.67
C LEU A 154 22.45 7.61 11.47
N VAL A 155 21.93 7.75 10.25
CA VAL A 155 22.48 7.18 9.02
C VAL A 155 23.03 8.28 8.11
#